data_fbcdebefe327204d6f9f0c0ada404092
#
_entry.id   fbcdebefe327204d6f9f0c0ada404092
#
_cell.length_a   1.000
_cell.length_b   1.000
_cell.length_c   1.000
_cell.angle_alpha   90.00
_cell.angle_beta   90.00
_cell.angle_gamma   90.00
#
_symmetry.space_group_name_H-M   'P 1'
#
loop_
_entity.id
_entity.type
_entity.pdbx_description
1 polymer ?
#
loop_
_entity_poly.entity_id
_entity_poly.type
_entity_poly.pdbx_seq_one_letter_code
_entity_poly.pdbx_strand_id
1 'polypeptide(L)'
;MTHFNRRQTLGLLGAAAGASLAAPAIAMNKKIVVGALRFTSHAGSFVAVERNYFAEAGLDVELRFFEAAQPMAVAIASGDVDYAVTAVSGGLISLADKGAIKVIGGALSEEAGIDGQKILASDAAFQAGLTSPAMLAGKKFGVTQAGSSFHYMGSKVAEKEGIEMSFTPLQKVGAVIGALKSGQIDAWSIVPHIAKPLAGSGAVHI
;
A
#
# COMPACT_ATOMS: atom_id res chain seq x y z
N MET A 1 -34.70 66.41 -18.77
CA MET A 1 -33.84 66.12 -17.60
C MET A 1 -34.58 65.18 -16.68
N THR A 2 -34.26 63.95 -16.68
CA THR A 2 -34.91 62.87 -15.83
C THR A 2 -34.29 62.90 -14.44
N HIS A 3 -35.08 63.36 -13.46
CA HIS A 3 -34.66 63.33 -12.05
C HIS A 3 -34.78 61.94 -11.46
N PHE A 4 -33.69 61.33 -11.08
CA PHE A 4 -33.65 60.09 -10.32
C PHE A 4 -34.08 60.34 -8.88
N ASN A 5 -35.08 59.57 -8.41
CA ASN A 5 -35.62 59.63 -7.06
C ASN A 5 -34.65 58.87 -6.11
N ARG A 6 -34.50 59.35 -4.85
CA ARG A 6 -33.67 58.77 -3.81
C ARG A 6 -33.81 57.24 -3.63
N ARG A 7 -35.01 56.70 -3.87
CA ARG A 7 -35.30 55.28 -3.84
C ARG A 7 -34.65 54.49 -5.00
N GLN A 8 -34.53 55.13 -6.17
CA GLN A 8 -33.91 54.50 -7.35
C GLN A 8 -32.38 54.50 -7.23
N THR A 9 -31.80 55.50 -6.58
CA THR A 9 -30.37 55.58 -6.32
C THR A 9 -29.94 54.53 -5.28
N LEU A 10 -30.74 54.27 -4.25
CA LEU A 10 -30.48 53.21 -3.24
C LEU A 10 -30.62 51.80 -3.82
N GLY A 11 -31.55 51.60 -4.77
CA GLY A 11 -31.72 50.30 -5.46
C GLY A 11 -30.52 49.96 -6.38
N LEU A 12 -29.95 50.95 -7.06
CA LEU A 12 -28.76 50.78 -7.91
C LEU A 12 -27.48 50.52 -7.10
N LEU A 13 -27.33 51.12 -5.93
CA LEU A 13 -26.21 50.88 -5.03
C LEU A 13 -26.28 49.50 -4.36
N GLY A 14 -27.48 49.01 -4.08
CA GLY A 14 -27.70 47.64 -3.53
C GLY A 14 -27.40 46.54 -4.55
N ALA A 15 -27.69 46.75 -5.85
CA ALA A 15 -27.42 45.80 -6.92
C ALA A 15 -25.91 45.72 -7.25
N ALA A 16 -25.17 46.83 -7.12
CA ALA A 16 -23.72 46.82 -7.34
C ALA A 16 -22.92 46.18 -6.19
N ALA A 17 -23.44 46.23 -4.95
CA ALA A 17 -22.80 45.59 -3.80
C ALA A 17 -23.04 44.08 -3.75
N GLY A 18 -24.13 43.56 -4.37
CA GLY A 18 -24.42 42.13 -4.43
C GLY A 18 -23.62 41.33 -5.49
N ALA A 19 -23.12 42.03 -6.53
CA ALA A 19 -22.35 41.37 -7.60
C ALA A 19 -20.87 41.12 -7.25
N SER A 20 -20.35 41.72 -6.17
CA SER A 20 -18.96 41.55 -5.78
C SER A 20 -18.67 40.38 -4.79
N LEU A 21 -19.73 39.66 -4.38
CA LEU A 21 -19.60 38.53 -3.43
C LEU A 21 -19.59 37.15 -4.06
N ALA A 22 -19.75 37.07 -5.39
CA ALA A 22 -19.60 35.80 -6.14
C ALA A 22 -18.19 35.72 -6.77
N ALA A 23 -17.13 36.00 -6.01
CA ALA A 23 -15.84 35.40 -6.35
C ALA A 23 -16.03 33.90 -6.26
N PRO A 24 -15.72 33.12 -7.31
CA PRO A 24 -15.70 31.66 -7.15
C PRO A 24 -14.77 31.40 -5.97
N ALA A 25 -15.28 30.76 -4.90
CA ALA A 25 -14.44 30.21 -3.89
C ALA A 25 -13.52 29.26 -4.67
N ILE A 26 -12.27 29.68 -4.91
CA ILE A 26 -11.22 28.75 -5.34
C ILE A 26 -11.19 27.78 -4.18
N ALA A 27 -11.87 26.65 -4.35
CA ALA A 27 -11.72 25.53 -3.46
C ALA A 27 -10.21 25.25 -3.48
N MET A 28 -9.52 25.68 -2.44
CA MET A 28 -8.13 25.27 -2.24
C MET A 28 -8.21 23.75 -2.21
N ASN A 29 -7.77 23.12 -3.31
CA ASN A 29 -7.72 21.67 -3.38
C ASN A 29 -6.91 21.20 -2.18
N LYS A 30 -7.60 20.66 -1.17
CA LYS A 30 -6.92 20.09 0.00
C LYS A 30 -5.97 19.05 -0.54
N LYS A 31 -4.69 19.17 -0.21
CA LYS A 31 -3.69 18.18 -0.57
C LYS A 31 -4.11 16.82 -0.01
N ILE A 32 -4.18 15.82 -0.86
CA ILE A 32 -4.53 14.44 -0.52
C ILE A 32 -3.25 13.65 -0.35
N VAL A 33 -3.02 13.10 0.83
CA VAL A 33 -1.85 12.26 1.11
C VAL A 33 -2.24 10.80 0.96
N VAL A 34 -1.56 10.09 0.02
CA VAL A 34 -1.79 8.68 -0.26
C VAL A 34 -0.58 7.86 0.17
N GLY A 35 -0.77 6.95 1.14
CA GLY A 35 0.26 6.00 1.55
C GLY A 35 0.52 4.95 0.47
N ALA A 36 1.80 4.64 0.21
CA ALA A 36 2.22 3.64 -0.76
C ALA A 36 3.46 2.89 -0.31
N LEU A 37 3.68 1.70 -0.87
CA LEU A 37 4.93 0.93 -0.75
C LEU A 37 5.68 0.98 -2.08
N ARG A 38 7.01 0.84 -2.04
CA ARG A 38 7.85 0.82 -3.25
C ARG A 38 7.87 -0.55 -3.92
N PHE A 39 6.68 -1.04 -4.31
CA PHE A 39 6.49 -2.31 -5.00
C PHE A 39 5.75 -2.13 -6.33
N THR A 40 5.96 -3.02 -7.28
CA THR A 40 5.25 -3.02 -8.57
C THR A 40 3.73 -3.18 -8.41
N SER A 41 3.27 -3.79 -7.33
CA SER A 41 1.84 -3.85 -6.96
C SER A 41 1.19 -2.48 -6.72
N HIS A 42 1.99 -1.43 -6.53
CA HIS A 42 1.55 -0.04 -6.37
C HIS A 42 1.78 0.81 -7.64
N ALA A 43 2.17 0.17 -8.75
CA ALA A 43 2.52 0.86 -9.99
C ALA A 43 1.42 1.80 -10.50
N GLY A 44 0.15 1.45 -10.32
CA GLY A 44 -0.98 2.31 -10.70
C GLY A 44 -0.90 3.71 -10.07
N SER A 45 -0.52 3.81 -8.80
CA SER A 45 -0.34 5.10 -8.11
C SER A 45 0.85 5.89 -8.67
N PHE A 46 1.96 5.22 -8.97
CA PHE A 46 3.16 5.86 -9.52
C PHE A 46 2.89 6.38 -10.93
N VAL A 47 2.24 5.57 -11.77
CA VAL A 47 1.85 5.96 -13.13
C VAL A 47 0.86 7.14 -13.09
N ALA A 48 -0.10 7.13 -12.16
CA ALA A 48 -1.07 8.21 -12.03
C ALA A 48 -0.42 9.56 -11.66
N VAL A 49 0.62 9.54 -10.81
CA VAL A 49 1.42 10.73 -10.50
C VAL A 49 2.25 11.15 -11.71
N GLU A 50 3.03 10.24 -12.29
CA GLU A 50 3.97 10.53 -13.41
C GLU A 50 3.24 11.01 -14.67
N ARG A 51 2.04 10.50 -14.91
CA ARG A 51 1.19 10.88 -16.05
C ARG A 51 0.24 12.04 -15.76
N ASN A 52 0.33 12.64 -14.58
CA ASN A 52 -0.55 13.75 -14.13
C ASN A 52 -2.05 13.42 -14.09
N TYR A 53 -2.45 12.15 -14.03
CA TYR A 53 -3.86 11.76 -14.00
C TYR A 53 -4.62 12.32 -12.79
N PHE A 54 -3.96 12.46 -11.64
CA PHE A 54 -4.55 13.12 -10.47
C PHE A 54 -4.79 14.60 -10.73
N ALA A 55 -3.82 15.30 -11.30
CA ALA A 55 -3.96 16.73 -11.63
C ALA A 55 -5.04 16.98 -12.70
N GLU A 56 -5.13 16.12 -13.72
CA GLU A 56 -6.19 16.15 -14.74
C GLU A 56 -7.58 15.92 -14.12
N ALA A 57 -7.67 15.13 -13.06
CA ALA A 57 -8.88 14.94 -12.26
C ALA A 57 -9.14 16.09 -11.26
N GLY A 58 -8.31 17.13 -11.22
CA GLY A 58 -8.41 18.24 -10.28
C GLY A 58 -8.00 17.89 -8.85
N LEU A 59 -7.20 16.84 -8.65
CA LEU A 59 -6.73 16.38 -7.35
C LEU A 59 -5.25 16.75 -7.14
N ASP A 60 -4.92 17.33 -5.99
CA ASP A 60 -3.54 17.54 -5.53
C ASP A 60 -3.14 16.35 -4.64
N VAL A 61 -2.40 15.39 -5.22
CA VAL A 61 -2.03 14.14 -4.56
C VAL A 61 -0.54 14.05 -4.28
N GLU A 62 -0.18 13.73 -3.03
CA GLU A 62 1.17 13.41 -2.61
C GLU A 62 1.25 11.92 -2.22
N LEU A 63 2.25 11.20 -2.75
CA LEU A 63 2.55 9.84 -2.29
C LEU A 63 3.50 9.88 -1.09
N ARG A 64 3.08 9.27 0.03
CA ARG A 64 3.93 9.04 1.21
C ARG A 64 4.33 7.58 1.28
N PHE A 65 5.64 7.32 1.29
CA PHE A 65 6.17 5.95 1.26
C PHE A 65 6.38 5.37 2.66
N PHE A 66 6.04 4.10 2.79
CA PHE A 66 6.21 3.29 3.98
C PHE A 66 7.08 2.07 3.69
N GLU A 67 7.71 1.52 4.73
CA GLU A 67 8.55 0.32 4.60
C GLU A 67 7.75 -0.99 4.73
N ALA A 68 6.53 -0.93 5.27
CA ALA A 68 5.64 -2.08 5.45
C ALA A 68 4.16 -1.66 5.50
N ALA A 69 3.26 -2.61 5.27
CA ALA A 69 1.81 -2.38 5.31
C ALA A 69 1.30 -2.03 6.72
N GLN A 70 1.93 -2.57 7.76
CA GLN A 70 1.47 -2.36 9.14
C GLN A 70 1.55 -0.88 9.59
N PRO A 71 2.69 -0.16 9.48
CA PRO A 71 2.74 1.27 9.82
C PRO A 71 1.83 2.12 8.92
N MET A 72 1.61 1.73 7.68
CA MET A 72 0.69 2.44 6.79
C MET A 72 -0.79 2.28 7.23
N ALA A 73 -1.20 1.10 7.70
CA ALA A 73 -2.53 0.88 8.26
C ALA A 73 -2.76 1.75 9.52
N VAL A 74 -1.72 1.93 10.35
CA VAL A 74 -1.78 2.84 11.51
C VAL A 74 -1.89 4.29 11.05
N ALA A 75 -1.11 4.71 10.05
CA ALA A 75 -1.11 6.08 9.53
C ALA A 75 -2.48 6.48 8.92
N ILE A 76 -3.20 5.56 8.31
CA ILE A 76 -4.59 5.79 7.87
C ILE A 76 -5.52 5.96 9.07
N ALA A 77 -5.42 5.10 10.06
CA ALA A 77 -6.30 5.14 11.24
C ALA A 77 -6.06 6.39 12.10
N SER A 78 -4.84 6.93 12.13
CA SER A 78 -4.49 8.18 12.82
C SER A 78 -4.82 9.44 12.01
N GLY A 79 -5.09 9.32 10.71
CA GLY A 79 -5.29 10.46 9.82
C GLY A 79 -3.99 11.11 9.31
N ASP A 80 -2.84 10.47 9.50
CA ASP A 80 -1.56 10.93 8.95
C ASP A 80 -1.49 10.82 7.42
N VAL A 81 -2.29 9.94 6.83
CA VAL A 81 -2.60 9.85 5.41
C VAL A 81 -4.11 9.77 5.20
N ASP A 82 -4.61 10.33 4.10
CA ASP A 82 -6.05 10.33 3.78
C ASP A 82 -6.48 8.99 3.16
N TYR A 83 -5.62 8.40 2.35
CA TYR A 83 -5.81 7.10 1.68
C TYR A 83 -4.53 6.28 1.72
N ALA A 84 -4.64 4.99 1.46
CA ALA A 84 -3.47 4.14 1.22
C ALA A 84 -3.77 3.04 0.21
N VAL A 85 -2.81 2.75 -0.64
CA VAL A 85 -2.74 1.51 -1.39
C VAL A 85 -1.87 0.56 -0.59
N THR A 86 -2.42 -0.57 -0.16
CA THR A 86 -1.74 -1.50 0.74
C THR A 86 -2.16 -2.94 0.47
N ALA A 87 -1.35 -3.87 0.92
CA ALA A 87 -1.72 -5.28 0.89
C ALA A 87 -2.57 -5.65 2.13
N VAL A 88 -3.37 -6.68 2.00
CA VAL A 88 -4.12 -7.26 3.14
C VAL A 88 -3.14 -7.69 4.23
N SER A 89 -3.40 -7.27 5.46
CA SER A 89 -2.57 -7.54 6.63
C SER A 89 -3.46 -7.75 7.86
N GLY A 90 -2.96 -8.40 8.88
CA GLY A 90 -3.69 -8.57 10.15
C GLY A 90 -4.08 -7.23 10.77
N GLY A 91 -3.19 -6.23 10.67
CA GLY A 91 -3.47 -4.87 11.15
C GLY A 91 -4.58 -4.17 10.36
N LEU A 92 -4.58 -4.29 9.04
CA LEU A 92 -5.63 -3.75 8.18
C LEU A 92 -6.99 -4.37 8.54
N ILE A 93 -7.05 -5.70 8.65
CA ILE A 93 -8.27 -6.43 9.00
C ILE A 93 -8.79 -5.96 10.37
N SER A 94 -7.94 -5.93 11.39
CA SER A 94 -8.33 -5.52 12.74
C SER A 94 -8.85 -4.08 12.81
N LEU A 95 -8.26 -3.15 12.05
CA LEU A 95 -8.71 -1.75 12.00
C LEU A 95 -10.03 -1.60 11.23
N ALA A 96 -10.21 -2.37 10.15
CA ALA A 96 -11.46 -2.39 9.40
C ALA A 96 -12.62 -2.97 10.23
N ASP A 97 -12.38 -4.06 10.95
CA ASP A 97 -13.35 -4.70 11.84
C ASP A 97 -13.84 -3.76 12.95
N LYS A 98 -12.93 -2.93 13.48
CA LYS A 98 -13.24 -1.89 14.47
C LYS A 98 -13.89 -0.63 13.87
N GLY A 99 -14.10 -0.58 12.56
CA GLY A 99 -14.63 0.60 11.87
C GLY A 99 -13.68 1.80 11.81
N ALA A 100 -12.40 1.63 12.19
CA ALA A 100 -11.41 2.71 12.18
C ALA A 100 -10.93 3.08 10.77
N ILE A 101 -11.08 2.16 9.81
CA ILE A 101 -10.78 2.37 8.40
C ILE A 101 -11.83 1.70 7.52
N LYS A 102 -11.86 2.07 6.24
CA LYS A 102 -12.73 1.47 5.23
C LYS A 102 -11.93 1.01 4.03
N VAL A 103 -12.12 -0.24 3.60
CA VAL A 103 -11.60 -0.72 2.31
C VAL A 103 -12.58 -0.30 1.23
N ILE A 104 -12.13 0.52 0.28
CA ILE A 104 -12.98 1.14 -0.75
C ILE A 104 -12.81 0.52 -2.13
N GLY A 105 -11.81 -0.33 -2.33
CA GLY A 105 -11.58 -1.03 -3.59
C GLY A 105 -10.40 -1.98 -3.53
N GLY A 106 -10.32 -2.90 -4.49
CA GLY A 106 -9.16 -3.74 -4.74
C GLY A 106 -8.22 -3.06 -5.74
N ALA A 107 -6.91 -3.17 -5.52
CA ALA A 107 -5.89 -2.60 -6.40
C ALA A 107 -5.29 -3.67 -7.33
N LEU A 108 -5.04 -4.86 -6.81
CA LEU A 108 -4.44 -5.99 -7.52
C LEU A 108 -4.90 -7.30 -6.89
N SER A 109 -5.22 -8.27 -7.72
CA SER A 109 -5.38 -9.68 -7.35
C SER A 109 -4.46 -10.55 -8.18
N GLU A 110 -4.05 -11.67 -7.62
CA GLU A 110 -3.27 -12.66 -8.36
C GLU A 110 -4.19 -13.59 -9.11
N GLU A 111 -3.84 -13.90 -10.36
CA GLU A 111 -4.60 -14.76 -11.25
C GLU A 111 -3.71 -15.86 -11.83
N ALA A 112 -4.31 -17.00 -12.18
CA ALA A 112 -3.60 -18.09 -12.83
C ALA A 112 -3.01 -17.63 -14.17
N GLY A 113 -1.73 -17.96 -14.41
CA GLY A 113 -1.00 -17.57 -15.63
C GLY A 113 -0.35 -16.19 -15.58
N ILE A 114 -0.59 -15.39 -14.53
CA ILE A 114 0.12 -14.13 -14.27
C ILE A 114 1.23 -14.38 -13.24
N ASP A 115 2.39 -13.74 -13.48
CA ASP A 115 3.56 -13.88 -12.61
C ASP A 115 3.34 -13.13 -11.29
N GLY A 116 2.81 -13.83 -10.30
CA GLY A 116 2.46 -13.34 -8.97
C GLY A 116 3.57 -13.53 -7.93
N GLN A 117 3.16 -13.47 -6.67
CA GLN A 117 4.01 -13.64 -5.50
C GLN A 117 4.78 -14.97 -5.54
N LYS A 118 6.04 -14.96 -5.16
CA LYS A 118 6.90 -16.15 -5.10
C LYS A 118 7.24 -16.50 -3.66
N ILE A 119 7.36 -17.79 -3.36
CA ILE A 119 8.00 -18.27 -2.14
C ILE A 119 9.43 -18.63 -2.49
N LEU A 120 10.37 -18.07 -1.77
CA LEU A 120 11.81 -18.34 -1.90
C LEU A 120 12.29 -19.21 -0.76
N ALA A 121 13.15 -20.17 -1.05
CA ALA A 121 13.94 -20.91 -0.07
C ALA A 121 15.37 -20.37 -0.04
N SER A 122 16.01 -20.34 1.13
CA SER A 122 17.45 -20.18 1.22
C SER A 122 18.17 -21.37 0.55
N ASP A 123 19.39 -21.18 0.07
CA ASP A 123 20.15 -22.28 -0.53
C ASP A 123 20.30 -23.45 0.44
N ALA A 124 20.64 -23.18 1.70
CA ALA A 124 20.78 -24.22 2.73
C ALA A 124 19.47 -25.02 2.94
N ALA A 125 18.32 -24.33 3.00
CA ALA A 125 17.02 -24.99 3.15
C ALA A 125 16.63 -25.78 1.90
N PHE A 126 16.91 -25.25 0.71
CA PHE A 126 16.68 -25.94 -0.56
C PHE A 126 17.50 -27.21 -0.68
N GLN A 127 18.81 -27.17 -0.39
CA GLN A 127 19.69 -28.35 -0.39
C GLN A 127 19.25 -29.39 0.67
N ALA A 128 18.63 -28.94 1.75
CA ALA A 128 17.99 -29.81 2.75
C ALA A 128 16.61 -30.33 2.34
N GLY A 129 16.16 -30.06 1.11
CA GLY A 129 14.94 -30.61 0.52
C GLY A 129 13.72 -29.70 0.55
N LEU A 130 13.82 -28.41 0.95
CA LEU A 130 12.70 -27.48 0.92
C LEU A 130 12.38 -27.06 -0.53
N THR A 131 11.45 -27.78 -1.16
CA THR A 131 11.08 -27.59 -2.59
C THR A 131 9.59 -27.33 -2.80
N SER A 132 8.79 -27.36 -1.74
CA SER A 132 7.34 -27.11 -1.84
C SER A 132 6.79 -26.43 -0.57
N PRO A 133 5.63 -25.76 -0.67
CA PRO A 133 4.99 -25.11 0.49
C PRO A 133 4.69 -26.06 1.66
N ALA A 134 4.29 -27.31 1.40
CA ALA A 134 4.02 -28.30 2.44
C ALA A 134 5.27 -28.62 3.30
N MET A 135 6.47 -28.41 2.77
CA MET A 135 7.74 -28.64 3.47
C MET A 135 8.18 -27.48 4.38
N LEU A 136 7.38 -26.42 4.44
CA LEU A 136 7.61 -25.29 5.35
C LEU A 136 7.29 -25.63 6.83
N ALA A 137 6.78 -26.84 7.11
CA ALA A 137 6.53 -27.32 8.47
C ALA A 137 7.79 -27.18 9.36
N GLY A 138 7.65 -26.46 10.48
CA GLY A 138 8.73 -26.19 11.43
C GLY A 138 9.83 -25.23 10.93
N LYS A 139 9.70 -24.66 9.72
CA LYS A 139 10.68 -23.76 9.13
C LYS A 139 10.53 -22.32 9.60
N LYS A 140 11.61 -21.55 9.52
CA LYS A 140 11.65 -20.12 9.82
C LYS A 140 11.26 -19.31 8.58
N PHE A 141 10.07 -18.72 8.60
CA PHE A 141 9.60 -17.88 7.51
C PHE A 141 9.83 -16.40 7.82
N GLY A 142 10.60 -15.70 6.98
CA GLY A 142 10.89 -14.30 7.16
C GLY A 142 9.68 -13.41 6.91
N VAL A 143 9.51 -12.39 7.73
CA VAL A 143 8.51 -11.33 7.53
C VAL A 143 9.12 -9.97 7.86
N THR A 144 8.57 -8.89 7.29
CA THR A 144 9.03 -7.55 7.68
C THR A 144 8.62 -7.23 9.10
N GLN A 145 7.36 -7.45 9.46
CA GLN A 145 6.83 -7.21 10.80
C GLN A 145 5.74 -8.22 11.16
N ALA A 146 5.55 -8.46 12.44
CA ALA A 146 4.38 -9.19 12.92
C ALA A 146 3.10 -8.48 12.47
N GLY A 147 2.12 -9.23 11.97
CA GLY A 147 0.87 -8.67 11.44
C GLY A 147 0.97 -8.01 10.05
N SER A 148 2.16 -7.98 9.42
CA SER A 148 2.33 -7.48 8.05
C SER A 148 1.63 -8.35 7.01
N SER A 149 1.55 -7.87 5.77
CA SER A 149 1.02 -8.66 4.65
C SER A 149 1.80 -9.95 4.40
N PHE A 150 3.12 -9.93 4.57
CA PHE A 150 3.94 -11.15 4.46
C PHE A 150 3.62 -12.15 5.56
N HIS A 151 3.35 -11.68 6.79
CA HIS A 151 2.87 -12.54 7.87
C HIS A 151 1.50 -13.14 7.53
N TYR A 152 0.56 -12.32 7.08
CA TYR A 152 -0.77 -12.77 6.66
C TYR A 152 -0.70 -13.82 5.54
N MET A 153 0.07 -13.56 4.47
CA MET A 153 0.24 -14.50 3.36
C MET A 153 0.89 -15.81 3.81
N GLY A 154 1.95 -15.73 4.61
CA GLY A 154 2.59 -16.93 5.18
C GLY A 154 1.63 -17.74 6.05
N SER A 155 0.81 -17.07 6.87
CA SER A 155 -0.23 -17.75 7.67
C SER A 155 -1.28 -18.45 6.80
N LYS A 156 -1.66 -17.83 5.65
CA LYS A 156 -2.59 -18.45 4.70
C LYS A 156 -1.98 -19.66 3.98
N VAL A 157 -0.68 -19.64 3.71
CA VAL A 157 0.03 -20.82 3.21
C VAL A 157 0.04 -21.93 4.26
N ALA A 158 0.38 -21.61 5.51
CA ALA A 158 0.37 -22.57 6.61
C ALA A 158 -1.02 -23.21 6.82
N GLU A 159 -2.07 -22.38 6.81
CA GLU A 159 -3.47 -22.82 6.91
C GLU A 159 -3.85 -23.79 5.76
N LYS A 160 -3.51 -23.43 4.52
CA LYS A 160 -3.81 -24.23 3.33
C LYS A 160 -3.11 -25.58 3.33
N GLU A 161 -1.85 -25.60 3.74
CA GLU A 161 -1.02 -26.83 3.78
C GLU A 161 -1.23 -27.63 5.07
N GLY A 162 -1.98 -27.12 6.05
CA GLY A 162 -2.21 -27.78 7.35
C GLY A 162 -0.94 -27.92 8.17
N ILE A 163 -0.02 -26.94 8.10
CA ILE A 163 1.29 -26.97 8.76
C ILE A 163 1.46 -25.81 9.75
N GLU A 164 2.43 -25.98 10.66
CA GLU A 164 2.93 -24.90 11.52
C GLU A 164 4.32 -24.48 11.06
N MET A 165 4.57 -23.17 11.02
CA MET A 165 5.88 -22.59 10.78
C MET A 165 6.11 -21.39 11.69
N SER A 166 7.37 -21.04 11.94
CA SER A 166 7.71 -19.89 12.78
C SER A 166 7.94 -18.63 11.91
N PHE A 167 7.41 -17.49 12.35
CA PHE A 167 7.59 -16.21 11.68
C PHE A 167 8.71 -15.40 12.34
N THR A 168 9.68 -14.97 11.54
CA THR A 168 10.84 -14.18 11.99
C THR A 168 10.73 -12.75 11.49
N PRO A 169 10.36 -11.75 12.34
CA PRO A 169 10.27 -10.35 11.94
C PRO A 169 11.65 -9.71 11.85
N LEU A 170 11.95 -9.08 10.70
CA LEU A 170 13.25 -8.52 10.34
C LEU A 170 13.18 -7.04 9.96
N GLN A 171 12.06 -6.38 10.22
CA GLN A 171 11.76 -4.96 10.09
C GLN A 171 11.64 -4.46 8.65
N LYS A 172 12.55 -4.77 7.74
CA LYS A 172 12.59 -4.25 6.38
C LYS A 172 13.05 -5.31 5.37
N VAL A 173 12.64 -5.12 4.11
CA VAL A 173 12.92 -6.03 2.99
C VAL A 173 14.40 -6.38 2.86
N GLY A 174 15.29 -5.40 2.93
CA GLY A 174 16.74 -5.65 2.83
C GLY A 174 17.28 -6.58 3.91
N ALA A 175 16.78 -6.48 5.14
CA ALA A 175 17.16 -7.39 6.23
C ALA A 175 16.65 -8.81 6.00
N VAL A 176 15.42 -8.97 5.48
CA VAL A 176 14.86 -10.28 5.11
C VAL A 176 15.69 -10.92 4.00
N ILE A 177 16.08 -10.15 2.97
CA ILE A 177 16.97 -10.62 1.89
C ILE A 177 18.30 -11.12 2.47
N GLY A 178 18.93 -10.33 3.35
CA GLY A 178 20.19 -10.72 4.00
C GLY A 178 20.06 -12.01 4.81
N ALA A 179 19.00 -12.13 5.61
CA ALA A 179 18.72 -13.30 6.43
C ALA A 179 18.42 -14.56 5.58
N LEU A 180 17.72 -14.40 4.45
CA LEU A 180 17.47 -15.50 3.53
C LEU A 180 18.75 -15.98 2.86
N LYS A 181 19.58 -15.07 2.35
CA LYS A 181 20.87 -15.38 1.71
C LYS A 181 21.87 -16.05 2.65
N SER A 182 21.84 -15.68 3.92
CA SER A 182 22.72 -16.27 4.95
C SER A 182 22.19 -17.56 5.56
N GLY A 183 20.97 -18.00 5.23
CA GLY A 183 20.32 -19.14 5.84
C GLY A 183 19.85 -18.92 7.29
N GLN A 184 19.80 -17.67 7.75
CA GLN A 184 19.24 -17.31 9.06
C GLN A 184 17.73 -17.60 9.12
N ILE A 185 17.04 -17.46 8.00
CA ILE A 185 15.69 -17.90 7.74
C ILE A 185 15.67 -18.91 6.60
N ASP A 186 14.69 -19.83 6.62
CA ASP A 186 14.57 -20.89 5.63
C ASP A 186 13.83 -20.43 4.37
N ALA A 187 12.81 -19.61 4.54
CA ALA A 187 11.96 -19.17 3.44
C ALA A 187 11.41 -17.76 3.64
N TRP A 188 10.95 -17.17 2.53
CA TRP A 188 10.28 -15.87 2.47
C TRP A 188 9.39 -15.77 1.24
N SER A 189 8.34 -14.95 1.30
CA SER A 189 7.48 -14.66 0.15
C SER A 189 7.64 -13.23 -0.31
N ILE A 190 7.84 -13.02 -1.63
CA ILE A 190 8.06 -11.69 -2.22
C ILE A 190 7.58 -11.62 -3.68
N VAL A 191 7.40 -10.40 -4.15
CA VAL A 191 6.99 -10.06 -5.52
C VAL A 191 8.06 -10.41 -6.57
N PRO A 192 7.67 -10.72 -7.83
CA PRO A 192 8.54 -11.28 -8.86
C PRO A 192 9.77 -10.44 -9.20
N HIS A 193 9.65 -9.11 -9.22
CA HIS A 193 10.76 -8.22 -9.58
C HIS A 193 11.91 -8.22 -8.56
N ILE A 194 11.66 -8.71 -7.33
CA ILE A 194 12.69 -8.95 -6.31
C ILE A 194 13.10 -10.43 -6.32
N ALA A 195 12.13 -11.33 -6.43
CA ALA A 195 12.36 -12.78 -6.39
C ALA A 195 13.30 -13.26 -7.50
N LYS A 196 13.05 -12.85 -8.75
CA LYS A 196 13.82 -13.30 -9.92
C LYS A 196 15.31 -12.93 -9.87
N PRO A 197 15.70 -11.67 -9.59
CA PRO A 197 17.11 -11.32 -9.43
C PRO A 197 17.78 -12.06 -8.27
N LEU A 198 17.06 -12.31 -7.17
CA LEU A 198 17.60 -13.06 -6.04
C LEU A 198 17.86 -14.53 -6.40
N ALA A 199 16.93 -15.19 -7.06
CA ALA A 199 17.12 -16.57 -7.53
C ALA A 199 18.24 -16.65 -8.58
N GLY A 200 18.33 -15.68 -9.49
CA GLY A 200 19.39 -15.58 -10.47
C GLY A 200 20.80 -15.42 -9.86
N SER A 201 20.90 -15.01 -8.60
CA SER A 201 22.20 -14.94 -7.88
C SER A 201 22.70 -16.30 -7.36
N GLY A 202 21.90 -17.35 -7.45
CA GLY A 202 22.20 -18.70 -6.93
C GLY A 202 22.18 -18.83 -5.40
N ALA A 203 21.90 -17.74 -4.67
CA ALA A 203 21.88 -17.75 -3.22
C ALA A 203 20.53 -18.12 -2.61
N VAL A 204 19.48 -18.17 -3.44
CA VAL A 204 18.10 -18.56 -3.07
C VAL A 204 17.42 -19.26 -4.24
N HIS A 205 16.36 -19.99 -3.95
CA HIS A 205 15.57 -20.78 -4.91
C HIS A 205 14.09 -20.38 -4.86
N ILE A 206 13.40 -20.49 -6.00
CA ILE A 206 11.96 -20.22 -6.12
C ILE A 206 11.21 -21.55 -6.06
#